data_3a7d8235999c32db46530984fc9cd240
#
_entry.id   3a7d8235999c32db46530984fc9cd240
#
_cell.length_a   1.000
_cell.length_b   1.000
_cell.length_c   1.000
_cell.angle_alpha   90.00
_cell.angle_beta   90.00
_cell.angle_gamma   90.00
#
_symmetry.space_group_name_H-M   'P 1'
#
loop_
_entity.id
_entity.type
_entity.pdbx_description
1 polymer ?
#
loop_
_entity_poly.entity_id
_entity_poly.type
_entity_poly.pdbx_seq_one_letter_code
_entity_poly.pdbx_strand_id
1 'polypeptide(L)'
;MDRRRFLTTSTATVLSIALRDLPLFGRQGQSSAAFEPLRRGVGIFNGQGGTIGWLVNGDGVLVVDSQNAASAEACISGIAERSARDIDLLINSHHHADHTGGNVTFRPVVGSIVAHESSARWQRQTADANTDIDQALPDVTFADEWRTTIGDETIVARHHGPGHTSGDAVVTFEQANVVHMGDLMFNRLHPFVDRSSGARIDSWIETLDAVASAHDANTLYVFGHGSPDAGVTGTQEDLAHLRDYFSAALELAVREIQAGRSKEELIATTSLPGFDDHLSPFPLLSLSGVLGVAYDELSE
;
A
#
# COMPACT_ATOMS: atom_id res chain seq x y z
N MET A 1 35.51 -48.12 -15.20
CA MET A 1 35.59 -47.10 -14.18
C MET A 1 34.49 -46.06 -14.48
N ASP A 2 33.40 -46.19 -13.78
CA ASP A 2 32.13 -45.54 -14.07
C ASP A 2 32.03 -44.25 -13.23
N ARG A 3 31.99 -43.06 -13.86
CA ARG A 3 31.85 -41.77 -13.20
C ARG A 3 30.37 -41.39 -13.21
N ARG A 4 29.65 -41.77 -12.15
CA ARG A 4 28.30 -41.31 -11.90
C ARG A 4 28.29 -39.82 -11.66
N ARG A 5 27.66 -39.07 -12.54
CA ARG A 5 27.28 -37.66 -12.36
C ARG A 5 26.20 -37.57 -11.25
N PHE A 6 26.49 -36.91 -10.17
CA PHE A 6 25.52 -36.48 -9.20
C PHE A 6 24.88 -35.19 -9.74
N LEU A 7 23.66 -35.28 -10.20
CA LEU A 7 22.81 -34.13 -10.46
C LEU A 7 22.09 -33.80 -9.16
N THR A 8 22.52 -32.75 -8.47
CA THR A 8 21.78 -32.13 -7.38
C THR A 8 20.66 -31.29 -7.99
N THR A 9 19.46 -31.82 -7.97
CA THR A 9 18.24 -31.06 -8.25
C THR A 9 17.93 -30.21 -7.02
N SER A 10 18.22 -28.92 -7.11
CA SER A 10 17.71 -27.94 -6.13
C SER A 10 16.22 -27.77 -6.42
N THR A 11 15.40 -28.42 -5.62
CA THR A 11 13.96 -28.16 -5.57
C THR A 11 13.77 -26.83 -4.83
N ALA A 12 13.59 -25.74 -5.56
CA ALA A 12 13.05 -24.51 -5.00
C ALA A 12 11.60 -24.80 -4.56
N THR A 13 11.42 -25.01 -3.27
CA THR A 13 10.08 -25.08 -2.68
C THR A 13 9.52 -23.67 -2.71
N VAL A 14 8.74 -23.36 -3.72
CA VAL A 14 7.87 -22.18 -3.72
C VAL A 14 6.87 -22.43 -2.59
N LEU A 15 7.06 -21.73 -1.48
CA LEU A 15 6.11 -21.72 -0.38
C LEU A 15 4.91 -20.89 -0.85
N SER A 16 4.00 -21.54 -1.58
CA SER A 16 2.67 -21.01 -1.84
C SER A 16 1.93 -20.99 -0.50
N ILE A 17 2.04 -19.90 0.23
CA ILE A 17 1.16 -19.63 1.35
C ILE A 17 -0.22 -19.46 0.73
N ALA A 18 -1.01 -20.53 0.83
CA ALA A 18 -2.42 -20.49 0.46
C ALA A 18 -3.08 -19.43 1.33
N LEU A 19 -3.53 -18.34 0.73
CA LEU A 19 -4.31 -17.24 1.34
C LEU A 19 -5.65 -17.71 1.99
N ARG A 20 -5.88 -19.03 2.08
CA ARG A 20 -7.12 -19.62 2.61
C ARG A 20 -7.29 -19.48 4.13
N ASP A 21 -6.23 -19.18 4.88
CA ASP A 21 -6.26 -19.15 6.35
C ASP A 21 -5.70 -17.85 6.96
N LEU A 22 -5.54 -16.77 6.17
CA LEU A 22 -5.36 -15.46 6.77
C LEU A 22 -6.70 -15.11 7.43
N PRO A 23 -6.73 -14.83 8.75
CA PRO A 23 -7.92 -14.27 9.35
C PRO A 23 -8.26 -13.03 8.54
N LEU A 24 -9.45 -13.01 7.95
CA LEU A 24 -10.02 -11.83 7.32
C LEU A 24 -9.58 -10.60 8.11
N PHE A 25 -9.03 -9.60 7.43
CA PHE A 25 -8.78 -8.27 7.96
C PHE A 25 -10.09 -7.65 8.46
N GLY A 26 -10.65 -8.20 9.50
CA GLY A 26 -12.00 -7.89 9.88
C GLY A 26 -12.31 -8.25 11.31
N ARG A 27 -11.81 -7.46 12.24
CA ARG A 27 -12.42 -7.07 13.49
C ARG A 27 -11.59 -5.99 14.18
N GLN A 28 -11.24 -4.95 13.49
CA GLN A 28 -11.26 -3.63 14.13
C GLN A 28 -12.74 -3.40 14.47
N GLY A 29 -13.03 -2.95 15.68
CA GLY A 29 -14.39 -2.74 16.15
C GLY A 29 -15.20 -2.05 15.06
N GLN A 30 -16.42 -2.52 14.78
CA GLN A 30 -17.29 -2.07 13.68
C GLN A 30 -17.39 -0.54 13.66
N SER A 31 -16.41 0.12 13.07
CA SER A 31 -16.58 1.43 12.49
C SER A 31 -17.52 1.18 11.30
N SER A 32 -18.75 1.70 11.37
CA SER A 32 -19.63 1.72 10.21
C SER A 32 -18.86 2.32 9.05
N ALA A 33 -18.86 1.67 7.89
CA ALA A 33 -18.25 2.17 6.67
C ALA A 33 -18.60 3.66 6.52
N ALA A 34 -17.61 4.54 6.53
CA ALA A 34 -17.83 5.97 6.68
C ALA A 34 -17.14 6.75 5.57
N PHE A 35 -17.93 7.62 4.92
CA PHE A 35 -17.41 8.66 4.02
C PHE A 35 -17.02 9.89 4.84
N GLU A 36 -15.80 10.34 4.65
CA GLU A 36 -15.28 11.58 5.23
C GLU A 36 -14.84 12.53 4.13
N PRO A 37 -15.52 13.67 3.93
CA PRO A 37 -15.09 14.70 3.00
C PRO A 37 -13.86 15.42 3.55
N LEU A 38 -12.88 15.68 2.71
CA LEU A 38 -11.64 16.39 3.04
C LEU A 38 -11.65 17.79 2.42
N ARG A 39 -11.25 17.92 1.15
CA ARG A 39 -11.09 19.22 0.46
C ARG A 39 -11.59 19.15 -0.98
N ARG A 40 -12.27 20.18 -1.46
CA ARG A 40 -12.64 20.39 -2.87
C ARG A 40 -13.26 19.17 -3.57
N GLY A 41 -14.14 18.46 -2.87
CA GLY A 41 -14.78 17.25 -3.43
C GLY A 41 -13.91 15.99 -3.33
N VAL A 42 -12.71 16.08 -2.77
CA VAL A 42 -11.89 14.93 -2.38
C VAL A 42 -12.27 14.49 -0.98
N GLY A 43 -12.27 13.19 -0.73
CA GLY A 43 -12.50 12.60 0.58
C GLY A 43 -11.98 11.18 0.67
N ILE A 44 -12.25 10.53 1.80
CA ILE A 44 -11.89 9.14 2.07
C ILE A 44 -13.12 8.32 2.42
N PHE A 45 -13.01 7.01 2.20
CA PHE A 45 -13.97 6.01 2.65
C PHE A 45 -13.22 4.94 3.43
N ASN A 46 -13.64 4.75 4.67
CA ASN A 46 -13.11 3.75 5.58
C ASN A 46 -14.08 2.58 5.67
N GLY A 47 -13.67 1.43 5.12
CA GLY A 47 -14.37 0.14 5.19
C GLY A 47 -13.46 -0.92 5.81
N GLN A 48 -13.26 -2.02 5.08
CA GLN A 48 -12.39 -3.13 5.49
C GLN A 48 -11.25 -3.30 4.49
N GLY A 49 -10.03 -2.96 4.90
CA GLY A 49 -8.83 -2.94 4.06
C GLY A 49 -8.14 -1.59 4.12
N GLY A 50 -7.32 -1.28 3.13
CA GLY A 50 -6.68 0.01 3.00
C GLY A 50 -7.67 1.15 2.76
N THR A 51 -7.27 2.39 3.00
CA THR A 51 -8.13 3.56 2.84
C THR A 51 -8.47 3.78 1.37
N ILE A 52 -9.76 3.92 1.04
CA ILE A 52 -10.18 4.38 -0.29
C ILE A 52 -10.18 5.91 -0.33
N GLY A 53 -9.51 6.50 -1.34
CA GLY A 53 -9.68 7.91 -1.71
C GLY A 53 -10.80 8.08 -2.73
N TRP A 54 -11.49 9.22 -2.72
CA TRP A 54 -12.48 9.54 -3.75
C TRP A 54 -12.46 11.03 -4.11
N LEU A 55 -12.78 11.34 -5.36
CA LEU A 55 -13.11 12.66 -5.86
C LEU A 55 -14.50 12.62 -6.48
N VAL A 56 -15.37 13.53 -6.09
CA VAL A 56 -16.67 13.77 -6.71
C VAL A 56 -16.81 15.26 -6.95
N ASN A 57 -16.96 15.64 -8.22
CA ASN A 57 -17.29 17.02 -8.63
C ASN A 57 -18.31 17.02 -9.76
N GLY A 58 -18.67 18.21 -10.29
CA GLY A 58 -19.66 18.34 -11.37
C GLY A 58 -19.24 17.70 -12.69
N ASP A 59 -17.95 17.46 -12.90
CA ASP A 59 -17.37 17.03 -14.18
C ASP A 59 -16.99 15.55 -14.18
N GLY A 60 -16.83 14.91 -12.99
CA GLY A 60 -16.52 13.47 -12.94
C GLY A 60 -16.38 12.91 -11.54
N VAL A 61 -16.10 11.60 -11.50
CA VAL A 61 -15.90 10.80 -10.30
C VAL A 61 -14.64 9.94 -10.46
N LEU A 62 -13.77 9.97 -9.46
CA LEU A 62 -12.57 9.14 -9.41
C LEU A 62 -12.47 8.47 -8.03
N VAL A 63 -11.97 7.25 -8.02
CA VAL A 63 -11.72 6.46 -6.80
C VAL A 63 -10.25 6.01 -6.78
N VAL A 64 -9.62 6.01 -5.63
CA VAL A 64 -8.28 5.44 -5.39
C VAL A 64 -8.44 4.24 -4.47
N ASP A 65 -8.04 3.09 -4.94
CA ASP A 65 -8.19 1.77 -4.33
C ASP A 65 -9.65 1.29 -4.20
N SER A 66 -9.83 0.01 -3.89
CA SER A 66 -11.16 -0.62 -3.92
C SER A 66 -11.47 -1.50 -2.71
N GLN A 67 -10.50 -1.69 -1.82
CA GLN A 67 -10.62 -2.61 -0.66
C GLN A 67 -11.03 -4.03 -1.07
N ASN A 68 -11.92 -4.67 -0.30
CA ASN A 68 -12.56 -5.94 -0.64
C ASN A 68 -13.93 -5.72 -1.29
N ALA A 69 -14.54 -6.79 -1.81
CA ALA A 69 -15.80 -6.72 -2.54
C ALA A 69 -16.95 -6.08 -1.72
N ALA A 70 -17.10 -6.43 -0.44
CA ALA A 70 -18.19 -5.89 0.39
C ALA A 70 -18.01 -4.39 0.67
N SER A 71 -16.79 -3.94 0.92
CA SER A 71 -16.45 -2.52 1.07
C SER A 71 -16.63 -1.75 -0.24
N ALA A 72 -16.26 -2.36 -1.37
CA ALA A 72 -16.46 -1.80 -2.70
C ALA A 72 -17.96 -1.54 -2.98
N GLU A 73 -18.85 -2.49 -2.68
CA GLU A 73 -20.29 -2.30 -2.81
C GLU A 73 -20.81 -1.12 -1.98
N ALA A 74 -20.35 -1.01 -0.72
CA ALA A 74 -20.72 0.10 0.16
C ALA A 74 -20.17 1.44 -0.35
N CYS A 75 -18.93 1.45 -0.86
CA CYS A 75 -18.31 2.63 -1.46
C CYS A 75 -19.08 3.09 -2.72
N ILE A 76 -19.36 2.19 -3.65
CA ILE A 76 -20.14 2.50 -4.88
C ILE A 76 -21.50 3.07 -4.51
N SER A 77 -22.21 2.45 -3.55
CA SER A 77 -23.51 2.94 -3.08
C SER A 77 -23.40 4.36 -2.50
N GLY A 78 -22.39 4.62 -1.68
CA GLY A 78 -22.20 5.95 -1.11
C GLY A 78 -21.74 7.00 -2.15
N ILE A 79 -21.00 6.62 -3.18
CA ILE A 79 -20.68 7.50 -4.32
C ILE A 79 -21.97 7.85 -5.08
N ALA A 80 -22.87 6.87 -5.32
CA ALA A 80 -24.15 7.11 -6.02
C ALA A 80 -25.09 8.05 -5.24
N GLU A 81 -24.98 8.15 -3.92
CA GLU A 81 -25.68 9.16 -3.12
C GLU A 81 -25.12 10.57 -3.31
N ARG A 82 -23.88 10.71 -3.77
CA ARG A 82 -23.14 11.97 -3.95
C ARG A 82 -23.11 12.46 -5.38
N SER A 83 -23.25 11.55 -6.34
CA SER A 83 -23.22 11.85 -7.77
C SER A 83 -24.14 10.91 -8.53
N ALA A 84 -24.87 11.45 -9.51
CA ALA A 84 -25.63 10.65 -10.47
C ALA A 84 -24.77 10.17 -11.66
N ARG A 85 -23.46 10.48 -11.67
CA ARG A 85 -22.52 10.08 -12.72
C ARG A 85 -21.97 8.70 -12.41
N ASP A 86 -21.61 7.97 -13.45
CA ASP A 86 -20.78 6.78 -13.33
C ASP A 86 -19.38 7.17 -12.82
N ILE A 87 -18.64 6.20 -12.30
CA ILE A 87 -17.25 6.38 -11.88
C ILE A 87 -16.36 6.36 -13.13
N ASP A 88 -15.69 7.47 -13.40
CA ASP A 88 -14.85 7.60 -14.60
C ASP A 88 -13.58 6.75 -14.46
N LEU A 89 -12.95 6.78 -13.29
CA LEU A 89 -11.63 6.18 -13.05
C LEU A 89 -11.53 5.52 -11.67
N LEU A 90 -10.84 4.38 -11.64
CA LEU A 90 -10.31 3.73 -10.45
C LEU A 90 -8.78 3.66 -10.58
N ILE A 91 -8.04 4.22 -9.63
CA ILE A 91 -6.58 4.13 -9.58
C ILE A 91 -6.21 3.14 -8.47
N ASN A 92 -5.40 2.13 -8.77
CA ASN A 92 -4.82 1.27 -7.73
C ASN A 92 -3.47 1.83 -7.28
N SER A 93 -3.32 2.09 -5.97
CA SER A 93 -2.07 2.53 -5.38
C SER A 93 -0.98 1.46 -5.47
N HIS A 94 -1.33 0.20 -5.27
CA HIS A 94 -0.48 -0.98 -5.45
C HIS A 94 -1.32 -2.24 -5.65
N HIS A 95 -0.75 -3.45 -5.54
CA HIS A 95 -1.41 -4.69 -5.98
C HIS A 95 -2.05 -5.53 -4.87
N HIS A 96 -1.88 -5.19 -3.59
CA HIS A 96 -2.38 -6.03 -2.49
C HIS A 96 -3.91 -6.12 -2.49
N ALA A 97 -4.42 -7.26 -2.01
CA ALA A 97 -5.83 -7.61 -2.13
C ALA A 97 -6.77 -6.70 -1.32
N ASP A 98 -6.29 -6.10 -0.24
CA ASP A 98 -7.04 -5.13 0.55
C ASP A 98 -7.08 -3.72 -0.06
N HIS A 99 -6.47 -3.55 -1.25
CA HIS A 99 -6.54 -2.36 -2.11
C HIS A 99 -7.16 -2.65 -3.48
N THR A 100 -7.10 -3.89 -3.95
CA THR A 100 -7.54 -4.26 -5.31
C THR A 100 -8.62 -5.33 -5.36
N GLY A 101 -8.93 -5.97 -4.23
CA GLY A 101 -9.91 -7.06 -4.17
C GLY A 101 -11.33 -6.64 -4.53
N GLY A 102 -11.66 -5.36 -4.42
CA GLY A 102 -12.92 -4.77 -4.88
C GLY A 102 -12.95 -4.36 -6.35
N ASN A 103 -11.84 -4.45 -7.10
CA ASN A 103 -11.79 -4.06 -8.52
C ASN A 103 -12.88 -4.76 -9.35
N VAL A 104 -13.14 -6.04 -9.08
CA VAL A 104 -14.19 -6.81 -9.76
C VAL A 104 -15.59 -6.23 -9.52
N THR A 105 -15.85 -5.72 -8.33
CA THR A 105 -17.11 -5.07 -7.94
C THR A 105 -17.25 -3.69 -8.61
N PHE A 106 -16.14 -2.94 -8.72
CA PHE A 106 -16.11 -1.66 -9.43
C PHE A 106 -16.20 -1.82 -10.95
N ARG A 107 -15.72 -2.94 -11.53
CA ARG A 107 -15.59 -3.14 -12.98
C ARG A 107 -16.87 -2.80 -13.79
N PRO A 108 -18.09 -3.18 -13.37
CA PRO A 108 -19.31 -2.87 -14.11
C PRO A 108 -19.70 -1.39 -14.13
N VAL A 109 -19.17 -0.57 -13.20
CA VAL A 109 -19.56 0.83 -12.99
C VAL A 109 -18.41 1.82 -13.15
N VAL A 110 -17.20 1.35 -13.49
CA VAL A 110 -16.01 2.20 -13.71
C VAL A 110 -15.64 2.23 -15.19
N GLY A 111 -15.27 3.40 -15.68
CA GLY A 111 -14.82 3.58 -17.06
C GLY A 111 -13.48 2.91 -17.33
N SER A 112 -12.49 3.11 -16.45
CA SER A 112 -11.15 2.53 -16.60
C SER A 112 -10.46 2.32 -15.25
N ILE A 113 -9.61 1.29 -15.16
CA ILE A 113 -8.74 1.02 -14.01
C ILE A 113 -7.30 1.36 -14.41
N VAL A 114 -6.62 2.17 -13.60
CA VAL A 114 -5.25 2.66 -13.82
C VAL A 114 -4.35 2.13 -12.72
N ALA A 115 -3.14 1.68 -13.05
CA ALA A 115 -2.14 1.26 -12.08
C ALA A 115 -0.71 1.42 -12.62
N HIS A 116 0.27 1.43 -11.72
CA HIS A 116 1.66 1.27 -12.13
C HIS A 116 1.88 -0.10 -12.78
N GLU A 117 2.77 -0.18 -13.78
CA GLU A 117 2.99 -1.42 -14.57
C GLU A 117 3.41 -2.63 -13.71
N SER A 118 4.20 -2.41 -12.64
CA SER A 118 4.56 -3.47 -11.71
C SER A 118 3.37 -3.93 -10.88
N SER A 119 2.50 -3.02 -10.42
CA SER A 119 1.25 -3.38 -9.74
C SER A 119 0.36 -4.22 -10.64
N ALA A 120 0.16 -3.81 -11.90
CA ALA A 120 -0.64 -4.56 -12.88
C ALA A 120 -0.05 -5.96 -13.16
N ARG A 121 1.30 -6.07 -13.22
CA ARG A 121 1.98 -7.37 -13.38
C ARG A 121 1.72 -8.29 -12.20
N TRP A 122 1.82 -7.80 -10.97
CA TRP A 122 1.56 -8.60 -9.77
C TRP A 122 0.09 -9.01 -9.65
N GLN A 123 -0.86 -8.11 -9.96
CA GLN A 123 -2.30 -8.44 -10.03
C GLN A 123 -2.55 -9.58 -11.03
N ARG A 124 -1.96 -9.51 -12.22
CA ARG A 124 -2.07 -10.57 -13.25
C ARG A 124 -1.47 -11.89 -12.77
N GLN A 125 -0.28 -11.85 -12.16
CA GLN A 125 0.36 -13.05 -11.62
C GLN A 125 -0.48 -13.72 -10.54
N THR A 126 -1.13 -12.94 -9.68
CA THR A 126 -2.04 -13.45 -8.65
C THR A 126 -3.29 -14.09 -9.28
N ALA A 127 -3.87 -13.46 -10.31
CA ALA A 127 -5.02 -13.99 -11.04
C ALA A 127 -4.67 -15.31 -11.76
N ASP A 128 -3.51 -15.38 -12.42
CA ASP A 128 -3.04 -16.58 -13.13
C ASP A 128 -2.74 -17.74 -12.17
N ALA A 129 -2.23 -17.43 -10.96
CA ALA A 129 -1.93 -18.41 -9.94
C ALA A 129 -3.17 -18.94 -9.20
N ASN A 130 -4.27 -18.19 -9.21
CA ASN A 130 -5.49 -18.52 -8.49
C ASN A 130 -6.73 -18.22 -9.34
N THR A 131 -7.08 -19.18 -10.21
CA THR A 131 -8.22 -19.06 -11.13
C THR A 131 -9.60 -19.07 -10.43
N ASP A 132 -9.64 -19.36 -9.13
CA ASP A 132 -10.87 -19.30 -8.33
C ASP A 132 -11.16 -17.87 -7.83
N ILE A 133 -10.22 -16.93 -8.01
CA ILE A 133 -10.39 -15.52 -7.66
C ILE A 133 -10.66 -14.73 -8.94
N ASP A 134 -11.86 -14.17 -9.04
CA ASP A 134 -12.20 -13.24 -10.11
C ASP A 134 -11.50 -11.89 -9.84
N GLN A 135 -10.70 -11.42 -10.78
CA GLN A 135 -9.96 -10.16 -10.69
C GLN A 135 -10.18 -9.28 -11.91
N ALA A 136 -10.53 -8.03 -11.69
CA ALA A 136 -10.54 -7.03 -12.75
C ALA A 136 -9.18 -6.33 -12.81
N LEU A 137 -8.44 -6.61 -13.88
CA LEU A 137 -7.10 -6.08 -14.09
C LEU A 137 -7.12 -4.63 -14.62
N PRO A 138 -6.05 -3.84 -14.38
CA PRO A 138 -5.90 -2.51 -14.93
C PRO A 138 -5.97 -2.46 -16.46
N ASP A 139 -6.69 -1.47 -17.00
CA ASP A 139 -6.80 -1.20 -18.44
C ASP A 139 -5.64 -0.32 -18.93
N VAL A 140 -5.20 0.59 -18.05
CA VAL A 140 -4.16 1.57 -18.32
C VAL A 140 -3.02 1.39 -17.33
N THR A 141 -1.79 1.34 -17.83
CA THR A 141 -0.59 1.26 -16.99
C THR A 141 0.36 2.40 -17.30
N PHE A 142 1.17 2.76 -16.30
CA PHE A 142 2.23 3.76 -16.42
C PHE A 142 3.52 3.28 -15.73
N ALA A 143 4.67 3.80 -16.16
CA ALA A 143 5.97 3.51 -15.56
C ALA A 143 6.34 4.55 -14.48
N ASP A 144 6.39 5.83 -14.85
CA ASP A 144 6.84 6.89 -13.93
C ASP A 144 5.67 7.74 -13.42
N GLU A 145 4.86 8.25 -14.33
CA GLU A 145 3.77 9.17 -14.02
C GLU A 145 2.59 8.96 -14.98
N TRP A 146 1.39 9.08 -14.43
CA TRP A 146 0.15 9.22 -15.17
C TRP A 146 -0.60 10.45 -14.65
N ARG A 147 -1.25 11.19 -15.56
CA ARG A 147 -1.93 12.44 -15.24
C ARG A 147 -3.25 12.55 -15.96
N THR A 148 -4.24 13.09 -15.28
CA THR A 148 -5.54 13.49 -15.87
C THR A 148 -6.09 14.73 -15.19
N THR A 149 -7.18 15.28 -15.74
CA THR A 149 -7.92 16.40 -15.15
C THR A 149 -9.41 16.06 -15.16
N ILE A 150 -10.09 16.30 -14.03
CA ILE A 150 -11.53 16.14 -13.86
C ILE A 150 -12.08 17.47 -13.35
N GLY A 151 -12.77 18.20 -14.22
CA GLY A 151 -13.16 19.58 -13.97
C GLY A 151 -11.95 20.49 -13.77
N ASP A 152 -11.87 21.13 -12.61
CA ASP A 152 -10.76 21.99 -12.21
C ASP A 152 -9.73 21.29 -11.30
N GLU A 153 -9.84 19.97 -11.15
CA GLU A 153 -8.89 19.17 -10.35
C GLU A 153 -7.95 18.39 -11.26
N THR A 154 -6.65 18.53 -11.02
CA THR A 154 -5.61 17.73 -11.68
C THR A 154 -5.18 16.59 -10.77
N ILE A 155 -5.24 15.37 -11.30
CA ILE A 155 -4.86 14.16 -10.59
C ILE A 155 -3.57 13.60 -11.20
N VAL A 156 -2.58 13.34 -10.37
CA VAL A 156 -1.28 12.78 -10.75
C VAL A 156 -1.04 11.50 -9.95
N ALA A 157 -0.86 10.39 -10.64
CA ALA A 157 -0.36 9.15 -10.04
C ALA A 157 1.12 9.00 -10.40
N ARG A 158 2.00 8.93 -9.40
CA ARG A 158 3.45 8.86 -9.61
C ARG A 158 4.08 7.70 -8.84
N HIS A 159 4.97 6.97 -9.51
CA HIS A 159 5.86 6.00 -8.90
C HIS A 159 7.20 6.68 -8.57
N HIS A 160 7.69 6.52 -7.34
CA HIS A 160 8.94 7.11 -6.87
C HIS A 160 10.07 6.08 -6.71
N GLY A 161 9.80 4.83 -7.01
CA GLY A 161 10.68 3.70 -6.77
C GLY A 161 10.01 2.64 -5.88
N PRO A 162 10.63 1.47 -5.73
CA PRO A 162 10.10 0.42 -4.87
C PRO A 162 10.15 0.86 -3.40
N GLY A 163 9.01 0.76 -2.71
CA GLY A 163 8.85 1.06 -1.29
C GLY A 163 8.22 -0.11 -0.56
N HIS A 164 6.91 -0.05 -0.33
CA HIS A 164 6.10 -1.13 0.22
C HIS A 164 6.02 -2.35 -0.72
N THR A 165 5.97 -2.07 -2.03
CA THR A 165 6.07 -3.03 -3.14
C THR A 165 6.97 -2.47 -4.24
N SER A 166 7.11 -3.17 -5.35
CA SER A 166 7.77 -2.64 -6.56
C SER A 166 6.85 -1.81 -7.45
N GLY A 167 5.61 -1.56 -7.05
CA GLY A 167 4.60 -0.94 -7.90
C GLY A 167 3.72 0.10 -7.19
N ASP A 168 4.25 0.73 -6.14
CA ASP A 168 3.51 1.73 -5.37
C ASP A 168 3.33 3.02 -6.17
N ALA A 169 2.14 3.60 -6.09
CA ALA A 169 1.79 4.87 -6.71
C ALA A 169 1.26 5.86 -5.66
N VAL A 170 1.86 7.03 -5.61
CA VAL A 170 1.36 8.19 -4.87
C VAL A 170 0.36 8.93 -5.74
N VAL A 171 -0.85 9.17 -5.27
CA VAL A 171 -1.90 9.87 -6.02
C VAL A 171 -2.13 11.26 -5.43
N THR A 172 -1.78 12.30 -6.20
CA THR A 172 -1.90 13.70 -5.79
C THR A 172 -3.13 14.34 -6.45
N PHE A 173 -3.96 15.00 -5.66
CA PHE A 173 -5.01 15.92 -6.07
C PHE A 173 -4.47 17.34 -5.89
N GLU A 174 -3.99 17.94 -6.99
CA GLU A 174 -3.16 19.15 -6.95
C GLU A 174 -3.90 20.36 -6.36
N GLN A 175 -5.14 20.64 -6.82
CA GLN A 175 -5.89 21.81 -6.38
C GLN A 175 -6.54 21.63 -5.00
N ALA A 176 -6.87 20.39 -4.64
CA ALA A 176 -7.32 20.03 -3.29
C ALA A 176 -6.16 20.03 -2.28
N ASN A 177 -4.92 19.94 -2.75
CA ASN A 177 -3.72 19.76 -1.94
C ASN A 177 -3.88 18.56 -0.98
N VAL A 178 -4.26 17.42 -1.56
CA VAL A 178 -4.43 16.12 -0.90
C VAL A 178 -3.58 15.09 -1.62
N VAL A 179 -2.84 14.27 -0.86
CA VAL A 179 -1.96 13.23 -1.39
C VAL A 179 -2.33 11.89 -0.78
N HIS A 180 -2.74 10.94 -1.59
CA HIS A 180 -3.00 9.56 -1.17
C HIS A 180 -1.74 8.73 -1.35
N MET A 181 -1.22 8.22 -0.23
CA MET A 181 0.05 7.51 -0.16
C MET A 181 -0.06 6.00 -0.37
N GLY A 182 -1.29 5.45 -0.32
CA GLY A 182 -1.45 4.00 -0.20
C GLY A 182 -0.63 3.46 0.98
N ASP A 183 -0.09 2.28 0.82
CA ASP A 183 0.71 1.59 1.84
C ASP A 183 2.18 2.03 1.89
N LEU A 184 2.53 3.10 1.17
CA LEU A 184 3.74 3.86 1.50
C LEU A 184 3.63 4.54 2.87
N MET A 185 2.43 4.51 3.50
CA MET A 185 2.21 5.02 4.85
C MET A 185 1.38 4.07 5.72
N PHE A 186 2.01 3.64 6.82
CA PHE A 186 1.42 2.93 7.96
C PHE A 186 1.52 3.84 9.20
N ASN A 187 0.46 4.57 9.50
CA ASN A 187 0.49 5.57 10.57
C ASN A 187 0.47 4.91 11.96
N ARG A 188 1.61 4.91 12.65
CA ARG A 188 1.83 4.27 13.96
C ARG A 188 1.49 2.77 13.98
N LEU A 189 1.77 2.10 12.85
CA LEU A 189 1.79 0.65 12.73
C LEU A 189 3.17 0.20 12.27
N HIS A 190 3.61 -0.98 12.67
CA HIS A 190 4.78 -1.58 12.04
C HIS A 190 4.44 -1.91 10.58
N PRO A 191 5.19 -1.39 9.60
CA PRO A 191 4.87 -1.61 8.18
C PRO A 191 5.05 -3.06 7.76
N PHE A 192 4.27 -3.50 6.78
CA PHE A 192 4.58 -4.69 6.01
C PHE A 192 5.52 -4.32 4.85
N VAL A 193 6.70 -4.95 4.80
CA VAL A 193 7.69 -4.77 3.72
C VAL A 193 7.65 -5.99 2.82
N ASP A 194 6.97 -5.90 1.67
CA ASP A 194 6.78 -7.05 0.78
C ASP A 194 7.99 -7.30 -0.12
N ARG A 195 9.05 -7.91 0.46
CA ARG A 195 10.25 -8.30 -0.31
C ARG A 195 9.93 -9.20 -1.50
N SER A 196 8.89 -10.02 -1.40
CA SER A 196 8.54 -10.95 -2.47
C SER A 196 8.07 -10.23 -3.73
N SER A 197 7.49 -9.05 -3.59
CA SER A 197 7.09 -8.17 -4.70
C SER A 197 8.11 -7.06 -5.01
N GLY A 198 9.28 -7.08 -4.36
CA GLY A 198 10.37 -6.18 -4.64
C GLY A 198 10.42 -4.92 -3.78
N ALA A 199 9.80 -4.93 -2.61
CA ALA A 199 9.91 -3.87 -1.61
C ALA A 199 11.35 -3.61 -1.17
N ARG A 200 11.67 -2.34 -0.85
CA ARG A 200 12.99 -1.92 -0.37
C ARG A 200 12.86 -0.81 0.66
N ILE A 201 13.47 -1.00 1.83
CA ILE A 201 13.43 -0.02 2.92
C ILE A 201 14.24 1.24 2.56
N ASP A 202 15.42 1.09 1.97
CA ASP A 202 16.26 2.22 1.55
C ASP A 202 15.54 3.14 0.55
N SER A 203 14.97 2.58 -0.50
CA SER A 203 14.20 3.31 -1.50
C SER A 203 12.87 3.85 -0.93
N TRP A 204 12.28 3.20 0.06
CA TRP A 204 11.08 3.70 0.72
C TRP A 204 11.37 4.99 1.52
N ILE A 205 12.50 5.04 2.23
CA ILE A 205 13.00 6.26 2.88
C ILE A 205 13.13 7.40 1.86
N GLU A 206 13.79 7.14 0.72
CA GLU A 206 13.95 8.13 -0.36
C GLU A 206 12.60 8.59 -0.92
N THR A 207 11.64 7.69 -1.07
CA THR A 207 10.28 8.01 -1.52
C THR A 207 9.56 8.93 -0.54
N LEU A 208 9.62 8.65 0.77
CA LEU A 208 8.99 9.51 1.79
C LEU A 208 9.58 10.92 1.77
N ASP A 209 10.91 11.05 1.65
CA ASP A 209 11.60 12.34 1.56
C ASP A 209 11.25 13.08 0.26
N ALA A 210 11.19 12.36 -0.87
CA ALA A 210 10.84 12.95 -2.17
C ALA A 210 9.40 13.49 -2.16
N VAL A 211 8.44 12.72 -1.64
CA VAL A 211 7.04 13.15 -1.53
C VAL A 211 6.93 14.34 -0.56
N ALA A 212 7.55 14.27 0.62
CA ALA A 212 7.54 15.37 1.57
C ALA A 212 8.11 16.67 0.97
N SER A 213 9.18 16.57 0.19
CA SER A 213 9.84 17.73 -0.43
C SER A 213 9.06 18.33 -1.61
N ALA A 214 8.20 17.53 -2.26
CA ALA A 214 7.41 17.96 -3.43
C ALA A 214 6.16 18.76 -3.05
N HIS A 215 5.75 18.76 -1.78
CA HIS A 215 4.49 19.33 -1.31
C HIS A 215 4.73 20.35 -0.19
N ASP A 216 3.77 21.25 0.00
CA ASP A 216 3.87 22.28 1.03
C ASP A 216 3.39 21.79 2.42
N ALA A 217 3.66 22.59 3.46
CA ALA A 217 3.33 22.25 4.84
C ALA A 217 1.81 22.16 5.14
N ASN A 218 0.94 22.62 4.22
CA ASN A 218 -0.51 22.52 4.38
C ASN A 218 -1.09 21.32 3.64
N THR A 219 -0.26 20.51 2.99
CA THR A 219 -0.69 19.29 2.29
C THR A 219 -1.30 18.32 3.30
N LEU A 220 -2.47 17.79 2.95
CA LEU A 220 -3.12 16.73 3.70
C LEU A 220 -2.77 15.40 3.06
N TYR A 221 -2.20 14.49 3.84
CA TYR A 221 -1.87 13.15 3.38
C TYR A 221 -2.93 12.16 3.83
N VAL A 222 -3.25 11.21 2.96
CA VAL A 222 -4.11 10.04 3.20
C VAL A 222 -3.23 8.81 3.19
N PHE A 223 -3.33 7.99 4.21
CA PHE A 223 -2.52 6.81 4.46
C PHE A 223 -3.31 5.54 4.16
N GLY A 224 -2.65 4.49 3.68
CA GLY A 224 -3.30 3.21 3.45
C GLY A 224 -3.82 2.62 4.75
N HIS A 225 -3.00 2.64 5.78
CA HIS A 225 -3.34 2.14 7.11
C HIS A 225 -2.90 3.08 8.23
N GLY A 226 -3.61 3.02 9.35
CA GLY A 226 -3.27 3.76 10.57
C GLY A 226 -3.76 3.06 11.82
N SER A 227 -3.08 3.33 12.95
CA SER A 227 -3.57 2.87 14.25
C SER A 227 -4.88 3.57 14.61
N PRO A 228 -5.71 2.98 15.47
CA PRO A 228 -7.00 3.58 15.85
C PRO A 228 -6.88 5.00 16.43
N ASP A 229 -5.77 5.29 17.11
CA ASP A 229 -5.56 6.59 17.74
C ASP A 229 -4.94 7.62 16.78
N ALA A 230 -4.10 7.18 15.83
CA ALA A 230 -3.43 8.08 14.89
C ALA A 230 -4.24 8.33 13.61
N GLY A 231 -5.12 7.40 13.23
CA GLY A 231 -5.97 7.53 12.05
C GLY A 231 -5.22 7.40 10.72
N VAL A 232 -5.95 7.63 9.62
CA VAL A 232 -5.47 7.44 8.24
C VAL A 232 -5.28 8.75 7.48
N THR A 233 -5.25 9.88 8.18
CA THR A 233 -4.90 11.18 7.60
C THR A 233 -3.83 11.85 8.45
N GLY A 234 -3.00 12.68 7.84
CA GLY A 234 -1.92 13.35 8.58
C GLY A 234 -1.19 14.39 7.76
N THR A 235 0.00 14.71 8.21
CA THR A 235 0.84 15.78 7.71
C THR A 235 2.21 15.27 7.29
N GLN A 236 3.05 16.15 6.81
CA GLN A 236 4.45 15.89 6.49
C GLN A 236 5.26 15.34 7.69
N GLU A 237 4.85 15.67 8.94
CA GLU A 237 5.50 15.15 10.14
C GLU A 237 5.30 13.64 10.29
N ASP A 238 4.15 13.10 9.87
CA ASP A 238 3.89 11.66 9.92
C ASP A 238 4.73 10.90 8.88
N LEU A 239 4.97 11.49 7.70
CA LEU A 239 5.90 10.93 6.71
C LEU A 239 7.32 10.88 7.29
N ALA A 240 7.77 11.98 7.91
CA ALA A 240 9.07 12.05 8.55
C ALA A 240 9.20 11.03 9.70
N HIS A 241 8.15 10.81 10.47
CA HIS A 241 8.14 9.82 11.55
C HIS A 241 8.33 8.39 11.03
N LEU A 242 7.64 8.00 9.95
CA LEU A 242 7.84 6.67 9.35
C LEU A 242 9.22 6.52 8.69
N ARG A 243 9.73 7.57 8.04
CA ARG A 243 11.11 7.61 7.53
C ARG A 243 12.13 7.38 8.64
N ASP A 244 11.97 8.07 9.77
CA ASP A 244 12.87 7.96 10.91
C ASP A 244 12.77 6.57 11.56
N TYR A 245 11.56 5.98 11.58
CA TYR A 245 11.36 4.60 12.01
C TYR A 245 12.19 3.62 11.16
N PHE A 246 12.14 3.71 9.84
CA PHE A 246 12.93 2.86 8.96
C PHE A 246 14.43 3.11 9.11
N SER A 247 14.84 4.37 9.26
CA SER A 247 16.23 4.72 9.50
C SER A 247 16.76 4.08 10.79
N ALA A 248 15.98 4.15 11.88
CA ALA A 248 16.33 3.53 13.16
C ALA A 248 16.38 1.99 13.07
N ALA A 249 15.49 1.37 12.28
CA ALA A 249 15.50 -0.08 12.05
C ALA A 249 16.77 -0.53 11.29
N LEU A 250 17.14 0.21 10.23
CA LEU A 250 18.39 -0.05 9.49
C LEU A 250 19.63 0.17 10.36
N GLU A 251 19.69 1.25 11.15
CA GLU A 251 20.79 1.52 12.07
C GLU A 251 20.93 0.43 13.13
N LEU A 252 19.82 -0.07 13.66
CA LEU A 252 19.82 -1.20 14.57
C LEU A 252 20.39 -2.45 13.89
N ALA A 253 19.90 -2.77 12.68
CA ALA A 253 20.38 -3.94 11.94
C ALA A 253 21.88 -3.85 11.62
N VAL A 254 22.39 -2.68 11.17
CA VAL A 254 23.82 -2.45 10.93
C VAL A 254 24.64 -2.73 12.19
N ARG A 255 24.23 -2.19 13.34
CA ARG A 255 24.92 -2.35 14.62
C ARG A 255 24.97 -3.81 15.07
N GLU A 256 23.86 -4.53 14.95
CA GLU A 256 23.77 -5.93 15.36
C GLU A 256 24.56 -6.87 14.42
N ILE A 257 24.53 -6.61 13.10
CA ILE A 257 25.36 -7.32 12.12
C ILE A 257 26.86 -7.11 12.42
N GLN A 258 27.28 -5.87 12.69
CA GLN A 258 28.68 -5.56 13.07
C GLN A 258 29.11 -6.23 14.39
N ALA A 259 28.17 -6.47 15.30
CA ALA A 259 28.38 -7.22 16.51
C ALA A 259 28.41 -8.76 16.30
N GLY A 260 28.23 -9.23 15.06
CA GLY A 260 28.21 -10.65 14.69
C GLY A 260 26.94 -11.39 15.04
N ARG A 261 25.83 -10.67 15.26
CA ARG A 261 24.52 -11.26 15.53
C ARG A 261 23.89 -11.85 14.29
N SER A 262 23.18 -12.96 14.47
CA SER A 262 22.40 -13.58 13.40
C SER A 262 21.08 -12.84 13.15
N LYS A 263 20.44 -13.14 12.02
CA LYS A 263 19.09 -12.64 11.69
C LYS A 263 18.07 -13.03 12.77
N GLU A 264 18.14 -14.28 13.25
CA GLU A 264 17.26 -14.82 14.30
C GLU A 264 17.39 -14.03 15.60
N GLU A 265 18.62 -13.62 15.96
CA GLU A 265 18.86 -12.80 17.15
C GLU A 265 18.33 -11.38 16.97
N LEU A 266 18.46 -10.78 15.77
CA LEU A 266 17.96 -9.44 15.48
C LEU A 266 16.41 -9.41 15.51
N ILE A 267 15.75 -10.34 14.82
CA ILE A 267 14.27 -10.37 14.78
C ILE A 267 13.62 -10.74 16.13
N ALA A 268 14.39 -11.23 17.10
CA ALA A 268 13.91 -11.42 18.47
C ALA A 268 13.84 -10.11 19.27
N THR A 269 14.26 -8.98 18.69
CA THR A 269 14.11 -7.65 19.28
C THR A 269 12.63 -7.28 19.39
N THR A 270 12.21 -6.84 20.58
CA THR A 270 10.80 -6.58 20.91
C THR A 270 10.42 -5.10 20.90
N SER A 271 11.38 -4.18 20.82
CA SER A 271 11.13 -2.74 20.77
C SER A 271 12.19 -2.02 19.96
N LEU A 272 11.77 -0.95 19.30
CA LEU A 272 12.65 0.00 18.63
C LEU A 272 12.60 1.31 19.41
N PRO A 273 13.69 1.74 20.07
CA PRO A 273 13.67 2.94 20.94
C PRO A 273 13.22 4.19 20.17
N GLY A 274 12.28 4.93 20.75
CA GLY A 274 11.68 6.12 20.13
C GLY A 274 10.43 5.86 19.30
N PHE A 275 10.03 4.58 19.13
CA PHE A 275 8.87 4.17 18.31
C PHE A 275 7.97 3.19 19.06
N ASP A 276 7.80 3.43 20.38
CA ASP A 276 6.97 2.58 21.26
C ASP A 276 5.46 2.73 20.98
N ASP A 277 5.08 3.72 20.16
CA ASP A 277 3.71 3.98 19.69
C ASP A 277 3.31 3.15 18.47
N HIS A 278 4.23 2.38 17.89
CA HIS A 278 3.92 1.49 16.77
C HIS A 278 3.25 0.20 17.24
N LEU A 279 2.12 -0.12 16.62
CA LEU A 279 1.31 -1.29 16.97
C LEU A 279 1.51 -2.44 15.98
N SER A 280 1.34 -3.66 16.48
CA SER A 280 1.29 -4.92 15.69
C SER A 280 -0.09 -5.55 15.79
N PRO A 281 -1.11 -5.03 15.09
CA PRO A 281 -2.47 -5.59 15.17
C PRO A 281 -2.56 -7.01 14.58
N PHE A 282 -1.63 -7.35 13.69
CA PHE A 282 -1.53 -8.65 13.04
C PHE A 282 -0.06 -9.10 12.97
N PRO A 283 0.21 -10.42 12.93
CA PRO A 283 1.59 -10.94 12.83
C PRO A 283 2.40 -10.41 11.63
N LEU A 284 1.70 -10.06 10.53
CA LEU A 284 2.32 -9.51 9.32
C LEU A 284 2.87 -8.09 9.54
N LEU A 285 2.18 -7.28 10.37
CA LEU A 285 2.59 -5.93 10.75
C LEU A 285 3.41 -6.01 12.04
N SER A 286 4.72 -6.25 11.93
CA SER A 286 5.56 -6.51 13.10
C SER A 286 6.95 -5.93 12.96
N LEU A 287 7.52 -5.49 14.08
CA LEU A 287 8.92 -5.06 14.15
C LEU A 287 9.87 -6.17 13.65
N SER A 288 9.60 -7.42 14.00
CA SER A 288 10.42 -8.56 13.57
C SER A 288 10.42 -8.73 12.03
N GLY A 289 9.29 -8.46 11.38
CA GLY A 289 9.18 -8.45 9.91
C GLY A 289 10.07 -7.37 9.30
N VAL A 290 9.99 -6.14 9.79
CA VAL A 290 10.81 -5.02 9.32
C VAL A 290 12.30 -5.28 9.55
N LEU A 291 12.68 -5.73 10.75
CA LEU A 291 14.08 -6.04 11.08
C LEU A 291 14.64 -7.21 10.24
N GLY A 292 13.79 -8.20 9.93
CA GLY A 292 14.16 -9.30 9.05
C GLY A 292 14.50 -8.83 7.64
N VAL A 293 13.71 -7.90 7.09
CA VAL A 293 13.98 -7.28 5.79
C VAL A 293 15.21 -6.38 5.85
N ALA A 294 15.36 -5.56 6.90
CA ALA A 294 16.54 -4.73 7.10
C ALA A 294 17.84 -5.55 7.13
N TYR A 295 17.82 -6.71 7.81
CA TYR A 295 18.97 -7.62 7.82
C TYR A 295 19.30 -8.15 6.42
N ASP A 296 18.29 -8.60 5.68
CA ASP A 296 18.47 -9.14 4.33
C ASP A 296 19.04 -8.09 3.38
N GLU A 297 18.49 -6.86 3.37
CA GLU A 297 18.97 -5.75 2.52
C GLU A 297 20.43 -5.36 2.80
N LEU A 298 20.87 -5.43 4.05
CA LEU A 298 22.24 -5.10 4.47
C LEU A 298 23.23 -6.25 4.24
N SER A 299 22.74 -7.46 3.97
CA SER A 299 23.56 -8.67 3.78
C SER A 299 23.71 -9.06 2.30
N GLU A 300 22.98 -8.39 1.39
CA GLU A 300 23.11 -8.51 -0.07
C GLU A 300 24.37 -7.82 -0.58
#